data_3b4e825c3865047a7171b8fb395936df
#
_entry.id   3b4e825c3865047a7171b8fb395936df
#
_cell.length_a   1.000
_cell.length_b   1.000
_cell.length_c   1.000
_cell.angle_alpha   90.00
_cell.angle_beta   90.00
_cell.angle_gamma   90.00
#
_symmetry.space_group_name_H-M   'P 1'
#
loop_
_entity.id
_entity.type
_entity.pdbx_description
1 polymer ?
#
loop_
_entity_poly.entity_id
_entity_poly.type
_entity_poly.pdbx_seq_one_letter_code
_entity_poly.pdbx_strand_id
1 'polypeptide(L)'
;MARRQPNQLRSGVVLSYLRLIASTLIPFLYTPLMLNYLGQAEYGLYSLANSVISYLSLLSLGFGSTIIRYIVKYRTEKNQDMLERVYGFFLAFYCTMALVVLLCGLFISNHVDTVFKQGLTFTEINTMKKLVLILTINSALSFPASVFSAMAIANERYIFRNIMELITTVAIPIANLVALYLGYASVGMAVAGTMLHLVMMPVNIYYCRFQLHVRPRFRWIPAKLVKEMMGVSFFHFVGSIVDMLFWATDKVILGMLASTVAVAVYNVGGTFNSIVMQLSGSISGVLVPRITGMVITNTPKEEWSSLFIRVGRLQFLIIGLIVSGFSVFGRVFIDLWAGPAYADAFWVAVLTMFPLCIPLIQNTGLSIVVAQNKHRFRSIVYLIIAIANVISTYLIVPYLGIIGAALCSCVSYLLGQGLAMNLYYYKVTGLDIPRFWGNILRMAIIPGGMMVAGLFVMRHITLDSWLTFLLGVVTYTGIYALLMYCFAMNNYEKDIIRKPVKKILGRFRR
;
A
#
# COMPACT_ATOMS: atom_id res chain seq x y z
N MET A 1 -9.50 4.13 36.85
CA MET A 1 -8.30 4.78 36.30
C MET A 1 -7.28 3.70 35.90
N ALA A 2 -7.19 3.34 34.62
CA ALA A 2 -6.14 2.42 34.16
C ALA A 2 -4.80 3.16 34.21
N ARG A 3 -3.89 2.70 35.06
CA ARG A 3 -2.48 3.18 35.09
C ARG A 3 -1.96 3.11 33.64
N ARG A 4 -1.64 4.26 33.05
CA ARG A 4 -0.86 4.35 31.82
C ARG A 4 0.44 3.58 32.07
N GLN A 5 0.56 2.40 31.50
CA GLN A 5 1.83 1.69 31.53
C GLN A 5 2.77 2.42 30.55
N PRO A 6 3.83 3.07 31.01
CA PRO A 6 4.75 3.85 30.17
C PRO A 6 5.39 3.01 29.04
N ASN A 7 5.33 1.68 29.16
CA ASN A 7 5.87 0.74 28.18
C ASN A 7 4.99 0.54 26.93
N GLN A 8 3.68 0.88 26.95
CA GLN A 8 2.78 0.62 25.82
C GLN A 8 3.19 1.39 24.56
N LEU A 9 3.57 2.66 24.67
CA LEU A 9 4.00 3.45 23.51
C LEU A 9 5.37 3.00 23.00
N ARG A 10 6.37 2.81 23.88
CA ARG A 10 7.73 2.41 23.46
C ARG A 10 7.73 1.00 22.85
N SER A 11 7.12 0.04 23.52
CA SER A 11 7.00 -1.34 23.02
C SER A 11 6.12 -1.41 21.77
N GLY A 12 5.05 -0.60 21.70
CA GLY A 12 4.21 -0.48 20.52
C GLY A 12 4.97 0.04 19.29
N VAL A 13 5.85 1.02 19.45
CA VAL A 13 6.72 1.53 18.38
C VAL A 13 7.69 0.46 17.89
N VAL A 14 8.37 -0.24 18.79
CA VAL A 14 9.30 -1.33 18.41
C VAL A 14 8.57 -2.43 17.66
N LEU A 15 7.40 -2.87 18.16
CA LEU A 15 6.57 -3.87 17.48
C LEU A 15 6.05 -3.38 16.12
N SER A 16 5.77 -2.08 15.98
CA SER A 16 5.37 -1.51 14.67
C SER A 16 6.50 -1.58 13.65
N TYR A 17 7.76 -1.34 14.05
CA TYR A 17 8.91 -1.52 13.15
C TYR A 17 9.17 -3.00 12.83
N LEU A 18 9.08 -3.90 13.82
CA LEU A 18 9.19 -5.34 13.57
C LEU A 18 8.11 -5.83 12.60
N ARG A 19 6.87 -5.36 12.79
CA ARG A 19 5.77 -5.65 11.87
C ARG A 19 6.04 -5.11 10.47
N LEU A 20 6.54 -3.88 10.33
CA LEU A 20 6.88 -3.29 9.03
C LEU A 20 7.95 -4.13 8.32
N ILE A 21 8.99 -4.54 9.03
CA ILE A 21 10.03 -5.42 8.48
C ILE A 21 9.43 -6.77 8.07
N ALA A 22 8.64 -7.40 8.93
CA ALA A 22 8.00 -8.67 8.64
C ALA A 22 7.04 -8.57 7.44
N SER A 23 6.19 -7.54 7.38
CA SER A 23 5.24 -7.33 6.27
C SER A 23 5.90 -7.02 4.93
N THR A 24 7.18 -6.65 4.92
CA THR A 24 7.97 -6.42 3.70
C THR A 24 8.79 -7.66 3.33
N LEU A 25 9.52 -8.24 4.29
CA LEU A 25 10.42 -9.36 4.02
C LEU A 25 9.70 -10.68 3.79
N ILE A 26 8.66 -10.97 4.58
CA ILE A 26 7.96 -12.26 4.47
C ILE A 26 7.29 -12.44 3.11
N PRO A 27 6.49 -11.50 2.58
CA PRO A 27 5.96 -11.62 1.22
C PRO A 27 7.06 -11.73 0.17
N PHE A 28 8.15 -11.00 0.34
CA PHE A 28 9.28 -11.04 -0.58
C PHE A 28 9.94 -12.43 -0.65
N LEU A 29 10.11 -13.11 0.47
CA LEU A 29 10.67 -14.47 0.54
C LEU A 29 9.64 -15.55 0.17
N TYR A 30 8.36 -15.31 0.50
CA TYR A 30 7.28 -16.25 0.26
C TYR A 30 6.86 -16.30 -1.22
N THR A 31 6.85 -15.15 -1.91
CA THR A 31 6.33 -15.06 -3.29
C THR A 31 7.03 -16.02 -4.26
N PRO A 32 8.38 -16.13 -4.31
CA PRO A 32 9.03 -17.09 -5.22
C PRO A 32 8.60 -18.52 -4.99
N LEU A 33 8.48 -18.94 -3.73
CA LEU A 33 8.02 -20.28 -3.38
C LEU A 33 6.59 -20.49 -3.88
N MET A 34 5.71 -19.53 -3.64
CA MET A 34 4.32 -19.57 -4.11
C MET A 34 4.25 -19.64 -5.65
N LEU A 35 5.04 -18.83 -6.36
CA LEU A 35 5.10 -18.84 -7.83
C LEU A 35 5.54 -20.20 -8.38
N ASN A 36 6.52 -20.82 -7.72
CA ASN A 36 7.07 -22.11 -8.13
C ASN A 36 6.06 -23.25 -7.95
N TYR A 37 5.30 -23.26 -6.82
CA TYR A 37 4.29 -24.27 -6.56
C TYR A 37 3.01 -24.11 -7.39
N LEU A 38 2.54 -22.87 -7.62
CA LEU A 38 1.30 -22.61 -8.34
C LEU A 38 1.48 -22.58 -9.86
N GLY A 39 2.64 -22.11 -10.33
CA GLY A 39 2.80 -21.71 -11.73
C GLY A 39 2.08 -20.39 -12.05
N GLN A 40 2.27 -19.90 -13.28
CA GLN A 40 1.78 -18.58 -13.70
C GLN A 40 0.26 -18.49 -13.72
N ALA A 41 -0.41 -19.47 -14.35
CA ALA A 41 -1.86 -19.40 -14.57
C ALA A 41 -2.64 -19.40 -13.25
N GLU A 42 -2.30 -20.32 -12.33
CA GLU A 42 -2.98 -20.46 -11.04
C GLU A 42 -2.68 -19.26 -10.12
N TYR A 43 -1.44 -18.76 -10.11
CA TYR A 43 -1.09 -17.54 -9.39
C TYR A 43 -1.83 -16.31 -9.94
N GLY A 44 -1.93 -16.20 -11.26
CA GLY A 44 -2.70 -15.14 -11.90
C GLY A 44 -4.17 -15.20 -11.54
N LEU A 45 -4.75 -16.40 -11.54
CA LEU A 45 -6.14 -16.62 -11.15
C LEU A 45 -6.41 -16.24 -9.70
N TYR A 46 -5.51 -16.62 -8.77
CA TYR A 46 -5.58 -16.21 -7.36
C TYR A 46 -5.47 -14.68 -7.20
N SER A 47 -4.54 -14.06 -7.93
CA SER A 47 -4.37 -12.61 -7.93
C SER A 47 -5.57 -11.86 -8.50
N LEU A 48 -6.17 -12.39 -9.58
CA LEU A 48 -7.39 -11.88 -10.18
C LEU A 48 -8.57 -11.95 -9.20
N ALA A 49 -8.77 -13.11 -8.57
CA ALA A 49 -9.83 -13.30 -7.57
C ALA A 49 -9.68 -12.31 -6.40
N ASN A 50 -8.47 -12.14 -5.86
CA ASN A 50 -8.21 -11.12 -4.83
C ASN A 50 -8.52 -9.70 -5.32
N SER A 51 -8.20 -9.37 -6.57
CA SER A 51 -8.50 -8.05 -7.15
C SER A 51 -10.01 -7.81 -7.28
N VAL A 52 -10.77 -8.81 -7.72
CA VAL A 52 -12.24 -8.74 -7.78
C VAL A 52 -12.84 -8.55 -6.38
N ILE A 53 -12.40 -9.35 -5.42
CA ILE A 53 -12.93 -9.26 -4.04
C ILE A 53 -12.52 -7.96 -3.35
N SER A 54 -11.38 -7.37 -3.71
CA SER A 54 -10.96 -6.10 -3.12
C SER A 54 -11.96 -4.97 -3.36
N TYR A 55 -12.75 -5.00 -4.45
CA TYR A 55 -13.85 -4.04 -4.67
C TYR A 55 -14.92 -4.10 -3.58
N LEU A 56 -15.16 -5.27 -2.98
CA LEU A 56 -16.12 -5.40 -1.89
C LEU A 56 -15.68 -4.63 -0.63
N SER A 57 -14.37 -4.35 -0.48
CA SER A 57 -13.87 -3.54 0.64
C SER A 57 -14.40 -2.09 0.60
N LEU A 58 -14.83 -1.59 -0.56
CA LEU A 58 -15.47 -0.27 -0.70
C LEU A 58 -16.76 -0.17 0.13
N LEU A 59 -17.43 -1.29 0.41
CA LEU A 59 -18.62 -1.34 1.26
C LEU A 59 -18.32 -0.99 2.72
N SER A 60 -17.04 -0.86 3.12
CA SER A 60 -16.68 -0.26 4.41
C SER A 60 -17.00 1.22 4.51
N LEU A 61 -17.33 1.88 3.39
CA LEU A 61 -17.67 3.30 3.25
C LEU A 61 -16.69 4.25 3.93
N GLY A 62 -15.42 3.84 4.07
CA GLY A 62 -14.35 4.65 4.66
C GLY A 62 -14.48 4.88 6.18
N PHE A 63 -15.32 4.11 6.89
CA PHE A 63 -15.53 4.32 8.32
C PHE A 63 -14.36 3.92 9.23
N GLY A 64 -13.31 3.29 8.73
CA GLY A 64 -12.19 2.80 9.56
C GLY A 64 -11.59 3.84 10.50
N SER A 65 -11.26 5.04 10.00
CA SER A 65 -10.75 6.16 10.80
C SER A 65 -11.85 6.83 11.63
N THR A 66 -13.08 6.85 11.13
CA THR A 66 -14.23 7.46 11.80
C THR A 66 -14.59 6.71 13.08
N ILE A 67 -14.54 5.37 13.08
CA ILE A 67 -14.76 4.55 14.29
C ILE A 67 -13.81 5.00 15.40
N ILE A 68 -12.51 5.07 15.13
CA ILE A 68 -11.49 5.46 16.10
C ILE A 68 -11.78 6.85 16.65
N ARG A 69 -12.07 7.82 15.77
CA ARG A 69 -12.35 9.21 16.15
C ARG A 69 -13.50 9.33 17.14
N TYR A 70 -14.65 8.69 16.86
CA TYR A 70 -15.82 8.81 17.72
C TYR A 70 -15.72 8.01 19.01
N ILE A 71 -15.01 6.87 19.00
CA ILE A 71 -14.70 6.14 20.23
C ILE A 71 -13.82 7.00 21.16
N VAL A 72 -12.75 7.60 20.62
CA VAL A 72 -11.86 8.49 21.39
C VAL A 72 -12.62 9.70 21.92
N LYS A 73 -13.50 10.34 21.09
CA LYS A 73 -14.32 11.47 21.48
C LYS A 73 -15.15 11.15 22.73
N TYR A 74 -16.03 10.15 22.67
CA TYR A 74 -16.93 9.83 23.79
C TYR A 74 -16.22 9.24 24.99
N ARG A 75 -15.09 8.56 24.80
CA ARG A 75 -14.21 8.15 25.91
C ARG A 75 -13.62 9.34 26.63
N THR A 76 -13.16 10.37 25.91
CA THR A 76 -12.59 11.59 26.49
C THR A 76 -13.64 12.43 27.20
N GLU A 77 -14.84 12.51 26.61
CA GLU A 77 -16.01 13.16 27.22
C GLU A 77 -16.59 12.38 28.43
N LYS A 78 -16.06 11.17 28.71
CA LYS A 78 -16.55 10.25 29.76
C LYS A 78 -18.03 9.89 29.61
N ASN A 79 -18.58 9.97 28.42
CA ASN A 79 -19.96 9.64 28.12
C ASN A 79 -20.07 8.15 27.79
N GLN A 80 -20.24 7.32 28.84
CA GLN A 80 -20.24 5.86 28.72
C GLN A 80 -21.46 5.34 27.91
N ASP A 81 -22.62 5.97 28.08
CA ASP A 81 -23.82 5.53 27.34
C ASP A 81 -23.66 5.74 25.82
N MET A 82 -23.18 6.91 25.39
CA MET A 82 -22.93 7.17 23.99
C MET A 82 -21.78 6.31 23.44
N LEU A 83 -20.75 6.04 24.23
CA LEU A 83 -19.64 5.17 23.85
C LEU A 83 -20.15 3.74 23.54
N GLU A 84 -20.97 3.17 24.41
CA GLU A 84 -21.55 1.83 24.24
C GLU A 84 -22.51 1.76 23.04
N ARG A 85 -23.29 2.83 22.79
CA ARG A 85 -24.14 2.95 21.58
C ARG A 85 -23.32 3.04 20.29
N VAL A 86 -22.23 3.79 20.29
CA VAL A 86 -21.32 3.90 19.15
C VAL A 86 -20.67 2.54 18.84
N TYR A 87 -20.24 1.78 19.86
CA TYR A 87 -19.78 0.41 19.67
C TYR A 87 -20.86 -0.49 19.02
N GLY A 88 -22.08 -0.43 19.53
CA GLY A 88 -23.19 -1.20 19.01
C GLY A 88 -23.57 -0.83 17.58
N PHE A 89 -23.59 0.47 17.27
CA PHE A 89 -23.88 0.97 15.93
C PHE A 89 -22.87 0.48 14.89
N PHE A 90 -21.57 0.68 15.14
CA PHE A 90 -20.56 0.25 14.17
C PHE A 90 -20.54 -1.27 14.01
N LEU A 91 -20.72 -2.03 15.09
CA LEU A 91 -20.80 -3.48 15.00
C LEU A 91 -21.99 -3.94 14.16
N ALA A 92 -23.20 -3.39 14.43
CA ALA A 92 -24.38 -3.69 13.63
C ALA A 92 -24.21 -3.29 12.17
N PHE A 93 -23.69 -2.08 11.91
CA PHE A 93 -23.41 -1.58 10.56
C PHE A 93 -22.47 -2.52 9.80
N TYR A 94 -21.34 -2.90 10.39
CA TYR A 94 -20.37 -3.77 9.72
C TYR A 94 -20.84 -5.22 9.59
N CYS A 95 -21.67 -5.73 10.50
CA CYS A 95 -22.35 -7.01 10.32
C CYS A 95 -23.35 -6.96 9.15
N THR A 96 -24.11 -5.86 9.01
CA THR A 96 -24.98 -5.66 7.84
C THR A 96 -24.19 -5.56 6.55
N MET A 97 -23.07 -4.83 6.55
CA MET A 97 -22.18 -4.76 5.37
C MET A 97 -21.55 -6.11 5.05
N ALA A 98 -21.20 -6.93 6.05
CA ALA A 98 -20.73 -8.29 5.83
C ALA A 98 -21.77 -9.16 5.11
N LEU A 99 -23.05 -9.02 5.46
CA LEU A 99 -24.14 -9.70 4.75
C LEU A 99 -24.26 -9.21 3.30
N VAL A 100 -24.19 -7.89 3.07
CA VAL A 100 -24.20 -7.31 1.72
C VAL A 100 -22.99 -7.83 0.92
N VAL A 101 -21.80 -7.90 1.50
CA VAL A 101 -20.59 -8.48 0.88
C VAL A 101 -20.85 -9.93 0.46
N LEU A 102 -21.45 -10.75 1.32
CA LEU A 102 -21.80 -12.14 0.98
C LEU A 102 -22.76 -12.21 -0.22
N LEU A 103 -23.81 -11.38 -0.23
CA LEU A 103 -24.76 -11.35 -1.35
C LEU A 103 -24.11 -10.88 -2.66
N CYS A 104 -23.31 -9.82 -2.59
CA CYS A 104 -22.55 -9.31 -3.76
C CYS A 104 -21.55 -10.36 -4.27
N GLY A 105 -20.83 -11.03 -3.38
CA GLY A 105 -19.86 -12.06 -3.76
C GLY A 105 -20.52 -13.30 -4.38
N LEU A 106 -21.67 -13.72 -3.86
CA LEU A 106 -22.50 -14.77 -4.47
C LEU A 106 -22.96 -14.36 -5.88
N PHE A 107 -23.44 -13.12 -6.04
CA PHE A 107 -23.81 -12.58 -7.34
C PHE A 107 -22.62 -12.58 -8.31
N ILE A 108 -21.45 -12.08 -7.89
CA ILE A 108 -20.24 -12.08 -8.71
C ILE A 108 -19.84 -13.51 -9.09
N SER A 109 -19.84 -14.45 -8.12
CA SER A 109 -19.47 -15.85 -8.39
C SER A 109 -20.35 -16.50 -9.44
N ASN A 110 -21.67 -16.18 -9.45
CA ASN A 110 -22.59 -16.71 -10.45
C ASN A 110 -22.42 -16.10 -11.84
N HIS A 111 -21.77 -14.94 -11.96
CA HIS A 111 -21.57 -14.23 -13.22
C HIS A 111 -20.11 -14.24 -13.71
N VAL A 112 -19.22 -15.00 -13.06
CA VAL A 112 -17.79 -15.12 -13.45
C VAL A 112 -17.64 -15.57 -14.91
N ASP A 113 -18.44 -16.54 -15.35
CA ASP A 113 -18.45 -17.08 -16.69
C ASP A 113 -18.84 -16.04 -17.76
N THR A 114 -19.73 -15.12 -17.42
CA THR A 114 -20.14 -14.05 -18.34
C THR A 114 -19.07 -12.95 -18.43
N VAL A 115 -18.50 -12.57 -17.28
CA VAL A 115 -17.54 -11.44 -17.20
C VAL A 115 -16.17 -11.82 -17.76
N PHE A 116 -15.70 -13.04 -17.49
CA PHE A 116 -14.33 -13.49 -17.84
C PHE A 116 -14.29 -14.49 -18.99
N LYS A 117 -15.35 -14.55 -19.79
CA LYS A 117 -15.50 -15.51 -20.91
C LYS A 117 -14.35 -15.49 -21.92
N GLN A 118 -13.76 -14.32 -22.17
CA GLN A 118 -12.70 -14.16 -23.17
C GLN A 118 -11.31 -14.46 -22.63
N GLY A 119 -11.06 -14.16 -21.35
CA GLY A 119 -9.72 -14.23 -20.77
C GLY A 119 -9.42 -15.51 -19.98
N LEU A 120 -10.44 -16.31 -19.62
CA LEU A 120 -10.29 -17.51 -18.81
C LEU A 120 -10.79 -18.76 -19.54
N THR A 121 -10.08 -19.89 -19.33
CA THR A 121 -10.50 -21.21 -19.76
C THR A 121 -11.65 -21.74 -18.89
N PHE A 122 -12.36 -22.77 -19.35
CA PHE A 122 -13.48 -23.37 -18.59
C PHE A 122 -13.04 -23.89 -17.20
N THR A 123 -11.86 -24.48 -17.10
CA THR A 123 -11.30 -24.95 -15.82
C THR A 123 -10.98 -23.81 -14.87
N GLU A 124 -10.39 -22.73 -15.39
CA GLU A 124 -10.08 -21.51 -14.63
C GLU A 124 -11.34 -20.81 -14.14
N ILE A 125 -12.42 -20.77 -14.95
CA ILE A 125 -13.72 -20.22 -14.54
C ILE A 125 -14.27 -20.97 -13.33
N ASN A 126 -14.22 -22.30 -13.32
CA ASN A 126 -14.68 -23.12 -12.19
C ASN A 126 -13.85 -22.88 -10.94
N THR A 127 -12.53 -22.77 -11.06
CA THR A 127 -11.63 -22.45 -9.94
C THR A 127 -11.88 -21.03 -9.46
N MET A 128 -12.06 -20.07 -10.37
CA MET A 128 -12.38 -18.68 -10.05
C MET A 128 -13.68 -18.54 -9.26
N LYS A 129 -14.74 -19.27 -9.61
CA LYS A 129 -16.00 -19.31 -8.85
C LYS A 129 -15.76 -19.75 -7.40
N LYS A 130 -14.98 -20.82 -7.19
CA LYS A 130 -14.62 -21.31 -5.84
C LYS A 130 -13.80 -20.25 -5.08
N LEU A 131 -12.80 -19.67 -5.72
CA LEU A 131 -11.95 -18.63 -5.11
C LEU A 131 -12.77 -17.41 -4.71
N VAL A 132 -13.65 -16.92 -5.58
CA VAL A 132 -14.52 -15.77 -5.31
C VAL A 132 -15.42 -16.06 -4.10
N LEU A 133 -16.02 -17.25 -4.00
CA LEU A 133 -16.87 -17.63 -2.85
C LEU A 133 -16.06 -17.66 -1.54
N ILE A 134 -14.92 -18.35 -1.50
CA ILE A 134 -14.11 -18.47 -0.30
C ILE A 134 -13.56 -17.09 0.13
N LEU A 135 -13.02 -16.33 -0.80
CA LEU A 135 -12.50 -14.98 -0.53
C LEU A 135 -13.62 -13.98 -0.15
N THR A 136 -14.85 -14.19 -0.64
CA THR A 136 -16.03 -13.41 -0.20
C THR A 136 -16.32 -13.69 1.28
N ILE A 137 -16.29 -14.94 1.70
CA ILE A 137 -16.48 -15.31 3.11
C ILE A 137 -15.38 -14.68 3.96
N ASN A 138 -14.11 -14.77 3.50
CA ASN A 138 -12.99 -14.13 4.16
C ASN A 138 -13.18 -12.61 4.28
N SER A 139 -13.57 -11.94 3.20
CA SER A 139 -13.86 -10.51 3.19
C SER A 139 -15.01 -10.18 4.16
N ALA A 140 -16.10 -10.91 4.14
CA ALA A 140 -17.24 -10.69 5.03
C ALA A 140 -16.85 -10.81 6.51
N LEU A 141 -16.01 -11.79 6.88
CA LEU A 141 -15.48 -11.94 8.23
C LEU A 141 -14.57 -10.76 8.64
N SER A 142 -13.85 -10.17 7.69
CA SER A 142 -12.96 -9.05 7.96
C SER A 142 -13.69 -7.78 8.39
N PHE A 143 -14.95 -7.58 7.99
CA PHE A 143 -15.75 -6.41 8.33
C PHE A 143 -15.96 -6.27 9.84
N PRO A 144 -16.66 -7.18 10.55
CA PRO A 144 -16.79 -7.07 12.00
C PRO A 144 -15.44 -7.16 12.73
N ALA A 145 -14.45 -7.90 12.21
CA ALA A 145 -13.11 -7.98 12.78
C ALA A 145 -12.42 -6.60 12.80
N SER A 146 -12.63 -5.78 11.77
CA SER A 146 -12.07 -4.42 11.68
C SER A 146 -12.58 -3.49 12.78
N VAL A 147 -13.83 -3.67 13.24
CA VAL A 147 -14.42 -2.90 14.35
C VAL A 147 -13.68 -3.20 15.65
N PHE A 148 -13.39 -4.46 15.94
CA PHE A 148 -12.62 -4.84 17.14
C PHE A 148 -11.19 -4.32 17.08
N SER A 149 -10.55 -4.35 15.91
CA SER A 149 -9.23 -3.75 15.71
C SER A 149 -9.26 -2.24 15.95
N ALA A 150 -10.26 -1.52 15.44
CA ALA A 150 -10.44 -0.09 15.68
C ALA A 150 -10.68 0.22 17.18
N MET A 151 -11.44 -0.62 17.88
CA MET A 151 -11.65 -0.50 19.33
C MET A 151 -10.34 -0.65 20.10
N ALA A 152 -9.47 -1.59 19.72
CA ALA A 152 -8.15 -1.77 20.35
C ALA A 152 -7.26 -0.53 20.15
N ILE A 153 -7.25 0.04 18.93
CA ILE A 153 -6.50 1.28 18.61
C ILE A 153 -7.02 2.45 19.44
N ALA A 154 -8.34 2.66 19.43
CA ALA A 154 -8.98 3.76 20.14
C ALA A 154 -8.74 3.68 21.66
N ASN A 155 -8.50 2.48 22.21
CA ASN A 155 -8.13 2.25 23.61
C ASN A 155 -6.62 2.22 23.83
N GLU A 156 -5.81 2.68 22.86
CA GLU A 156 -4.33 2.76 22.94
C GLU A 156 -3.64 1.41 23.21
N ARG A 157 -4.26 0.28 22.79
CA ARG A 157 -3.71 -1.07 22.98
C ARG A 157 -2.85 -1.50 21.79
N TYR A 158 -1.83 -0.71 21.51
CA TYR A 158 -0.95 -0.89 20.34
C TYR A 158 -0.17 -2.20 20.37
N ILE A 159 0.23 -2.68 21.56
CA ILE A 159 0.97 -3.95 21.69
C ILE A 159 0.10 -5.11 21.21
N PHE A 160 -1.13 -5.23 21.72
CA PHE A 160 -2.04 -6.31 21.32
C PHE A 160 -2.28 -6.30 19.81
N ARG A 161 -2.62 -5.12 19.26
CA ARG A 161 -2.85 -4.98 17.82
C ARG A 161 -1.64 -5.41 16.99
N ASN A 162 -0.45 -4.89 17.30
CA ASN A 162 0.76 -5.19 16.54
C ASN A 162 1.15 -6.68 16.66
N ILE A 163 0.91 -7.33 17.79
CA ILE A 163 1.12 -8.77 17.95
C ILE A 163 0.14 -9.56 17.08
N MET A 164 -1.16 -9.23 17.08
CA MET A 164 -2.15 -9.90 16.24
C MET A 164 -1.82 -9.75 14.75
N GLU A 165 -1.45 -8.55 14.31
CA GLU A 165 -1.05 -8.31 12.92
C GLU A 165 0.28 -9.04 12.58
N LEU A 166 1.23 -9.13 13.50
CA LEU A 166 2.47 -9.88 13.30
C LEU A 166 2.21 -11.38 13.17
N ILE A 167 1.36 -11.94 14.05
CA ILE A 167 0.96 -13.36 13.98
C ILE A 167 0.31 -13.64 12.63
N THR A 168 -0.63 -12.84 12.17
CA THR A 168 -1.28 -13.05 10.86
C THR A 168 -0.30 -12.89 9.70
N THR A 169 0.62 -11.92 9.77
CA THR A 169 1.67 -11.71 8.74
C THR A 169 2.60 -12.92 8.58
N VAL A 170 2.86 -13.66 9.66
CA VAL A 170 3.71 -14.85 9.63
C VAL A 170 2.87 -16.11 9.34
N ALA A 171 1.72 -16.25 10.00
CA ALA A 171 0.92 -17.48 9.95
C ALA A 171 0.24 -17.69 8.57
N ILE A 172 -0.20 -16.62 7.89
CA ILE A 172 -0.84 -16.74 6.56
C ILE A 172 0.12 -17.36 5.53
N PRO A 173 1.35 -16.84 5.31
CA PRO A 173 2.30 -17.47 4.38
C PRO A 173 2.65 -18.93 4.75
N ILE A 174 2.81 -19.23 6.04
CA ILE A 174 3.08 -20.60 6.49
C ILE A 174 1.90 -21.52 6.17
N ALA A 175 0.67 -21.12 6.52
CA ALA A 175 -0.53 -21.91 6.23
C ALA A 175 -0.72 -22.10 4.72
N ASN A 176 -0.43 -21.07 3.93
CA ASN A 176 -0.48 -21.15 2.47
C ASN A 176 0.57 -22.12 1.92
N LEU A 177 1.82 -22.09 2.41
CA LEU A 177 2.85 -23.05 1.99
C LEU A 177 2.48 -24.48 2.34
N VAL A 178 1.90 -24.72 3.51
CA VAL A 178 1.38 -26.02 3.90
C VAL A 178 0.28 -26.48 2.95
N ALA A 179 -0.68 -25.61 2.62
CA ALA A 179 -1.76 -25.90 1.67
C ALA A 179 -1.20 -26.23 0.27
N LEU A 180 -0.17 -25.49 -0.19
CA LEU A 180 0.50 -25.74 -1.47
C LEU A 180 1.27 -27.06 -1.47
N TYR A 181 1.99 -27.36 -0.39
CA TYR A 181 2.72 -28.63 -0.25
C TYR A 181 1.79 -29.85 -0.26
N LEU A 182 0.58 -29.70 0.30
CA LEU A 182 -0.47 -30.72 0.28
C LEU A 182 -1.21 -30.81 -1.07
N GLY A 183 -0.87 -29.99 -2.07
CA GLY A 183 -1.45 -30.04 -3.41
C GLY A 183 -2.80 -29.35 -3.57
N TYR A 184 -3.26 -28.55 -2.60
CA TYR A 184 -4.56 -27.86 -2.66
C TYR A 184 -4.56 -26.58 -3.49
N ALA A 185 -3.44 -26.21 -4.13
CA ALA A 185 -3.26 -25.06 -5.01
C ALA A 185 -3.84 -23.73 -4.45
N SER A 186 -4.35 -22.84 -5.31
CA SER A 186 -4.87 -21.52 -4.91
C SER A 186 -6.12 -21.60 -4.02
N VAL A 187 -6.95 -22.61 -4.23
CA VAL A 187 -8.16 -22.84 -3.40
C VAL A 187 -7.77 -23.17 -1.97
N GLY A 188 -6.75 -24.03 -1.78
CA GLY A 188 -6.21 -24.35 -0.46
C GLY A 188 -5.67 -23.12 0.26
N MET A 189 -4.97 -22.23 -0.45
CA MET A 189 -4.49 -20.98 0.12
C MET A 189 -5.65 -20.06 0.58
N ALA A 190 -6.70 -19.93 -0.23
CA ALA A 190 -7.88 -19.15 0.12
C ALA A 190 -8.60 -19.72 1.36
N VAL A 191 -8.71 -21.05 1.46
CA VAL A 191 -9.28 -21.73 2.64
C VAL A 191 -8.40 -21.51 3.87
N ALA A 192 -7.09 -21.71 3.75
CA ALA A 192 -6.14 -21.55 4.86
C ALA A 192 -6.18 -20.13 5.45
N GLY A 193 -6.18 -19.10 4.58
CA GLY A 193 -6.32 -17.71 4.98
C GLY A 193 -7.66 -17.43 5.69
N THR A 194 -8.76 -17.97 5.16
CA THR A 194 -10.09 -17.83 5.76
C THR A 194 -10.17 -18.50 7.13
N MET A 195 -9.63 -19.71 7.27
CA MET A 195 -9.59 -20.42 8.55
C MET A 195 -8.77 -19.67 9.59
N LEU A 196 -7.64 -19.08 9.20
CA LEU A 196 -6.85 -18.27 10.12
C LEU A 196 -7.62 -17.03 10.60
N HIS A 197 -8.34 -16.34 9.72
CA HIS A 197 -9.20 -15.21 10.11
C HIS A 197 -10.32 -15.66 11.06
N LEU A 198 -10.92 -16.82 10.82
CA LEU A 198 -11.93 -17.43 11.70
C LEU A 198 -11.39 -17.70 13.10
N VAL A 199 -10.14 -18.16 13.22
CA VAL A 199 -9.47 -18.39 14.51
C VAL A 199 -9.09 -17.08 15.21
N MET A 200 -8.65 -16.05 14.45
CA MET A 200 -8.24 -14.78 15.03
C MET A 200 -9.40 -13.90 15.48
N MET A 201 -10.58 -14.05 14.87
CA MET A 201 -11.77 -13.28 15.22
C MET A 201 -12.23 -13.48 16.68
N PRO A 202 -12.41 -14.70 17.20
CA PRO A 202 -12.73 -14.94 18.61
C PRO A 202 -11.70 -14.37 19.59
N VAL A 203 -10.40 -14.39 19.23
CA VAL A 203 -9.33 -13.80 20.05
C VAL A 203 -9.52 -12.28 20.19
N ASN A 204 -9.83 -11.59 19.09
CA ASN A 204 -10.12 -10.16 19.10
C ASN A 204 -11.40 -9.84 19.90
N ILE A 205 -12.44 -10.63 19.73
CA ILE A 205 -13.71 -10.49 20.49
C ILE A 205 -13.45 -10.67 21.99
N TYR A 206 -12.76 -11.77 22.35
CA TYR A 206 -12.42 -12.06 23.75
C TYR A 206 -11.62 -10.91 24.38
N TYR A 207 -10.60 -10.41 23.71
CA TYR A 207 -9.79 -9.31 24.18
C TYR A 207 -10.61 -8.04 24.40
N CYS A 208 -11.44 -7.66 23.42
CA CYS A 208 -12.30 -6.47 23.55
C CYS A 208 -13.35 -6.63 24.64
N ARG A 209 -13.94 -7.82 24.76
CA ARG A 209 -15.01 -8.07 25.74
C ARG A 209 -14.50 -8.13 27.19
N PHE A 210 -13.42 -8.88 27.43
CA PHE A 210 -12.95 -9.19 28.76
C PHE A 210 -11.83 -8.28 29.25
N GLN A 211 -10.92 -7.85 28.37
CA GLN A 211 -9.78 -7.00 28.76
C GLN A 211 -10.10 -5.50 28.64
N LEU A 212 -10.87 -5.11 27.62
CA LEU A 212 -11.28 -3.72 27.42
C LEU A 212 -12.65 -3.39 28.00
N HIS A 213 -13.38 -4.40 28.49
CA HIS A 213 -14.73 -4.28 29.05
C HIS A 213 -15.70 -3.57 28.11
N VAL A 214 -15.51 -3.75 26.78
CA VAL A 214 -16.39 -3.19 25.75
C VAL A 214 -17.76 -3.86 25.84
N ARG A 215 -18.81 -3.02 25.97
CA ARG A 215 -20.20 -3.46 26.04
C ARG A 215 -21.00 -2.79 24.92
N PRO A 216 -21.13 -3.41 23.73
CA PRO A 216 -21.93 -2.83 22.65
C PRO A 216 -23.40 -2.79 23.08
N ARG A 217 -24.03 -1.60 22.95
CA ARG A 217 -25.48 -1.44 23.11
C ARG A 217 -26.12 -1.17 21.76
N PHE A 218 -27.00 -2.05 21.31
CA PHE A 218 -27.75 -1.92 20.06
C PHE A 218 -28.96 -0.99 20.26
N ARG A 219 -28.67 0.30 20.54
CA ARG A 219 -29.65 1.37 20.62
C ARG A 219 -29.44 2.40 19.55
N TRP A 220 -30.50 3.05 19.10
CA TRP A 220 -30.44 4.11 18.10
C TRP A 220 -29.51 5.24 18.56
N ILE A 221 -28.66 5.70 17.66
CA ILE A 221 -27.89 6.93 17.81
C ILE A 221 -28.60 8.06 17.05
N PRO A 222 -28.44 9.34 17.47
CA PRO A 222 -29.09 10.47 16.80
C PRO A 222 -28.74 10.53 15.31
N ALA A 223 -29.76 10.69 14.45
CA ALA A 223 -29.54 10.76 12.99
C ALA A 223 -28.56 11.87 12.57
N LYS A 224 -28.54 12.98 13.34
CA LYS A 224 -27.54 14.06 13.15
C LYS A 224 -26.11 13.54 13.29
N LEU A 225 -25.86 12.66 14.26
CA LEU A 225 -24.54 12.07 14.48
C LEU A 225 -24.15 11.12 13.35
N VAL A 226 -25.10 10.29 12.87
CA VAL A 226 -24.86 9.41 11.70
C VAL A 226 -24.50 10.23 10.47
N LYS A 227 -25.24 11.32 10.20
CA LYS A 227 -24.97 12.23 9.08
C LYS A 227 -23.57 12.87 9.19
N GLU A 228 -23.17 13.26 10.39
CA GLU A 228 -21.83 13.80 10.66
C GLU A 228 -20.74 12.75 10.40
N MET A 229 -20.91 11.51 10.89
CA MET A 229 -20.02 10.38 10.64
C MET A 229 -19.88 10.07 9.14
N MET A 230 -20.98 10.02 8.41
CA MET A 230 -21.01 9.81 6.96
C MET A 230 -20.27 10.93 6.20
N GLY A 231 -20.46 12.18 6.61
CA GLY A 231 -19.77 13.32 5.99
C GLY A 231 -18.25 13.22 6.12
N VAL A 232 -17.74 12.80 7.27
CA VAL A 232 -16.30 12.57 7.48
C VAL A 232 -15.79 11.39 6.64
N SER A 233 -16.56 10.30 6.60
CA SER A 233 -16.16 9.07 5.89
C SER A 233 -16.23 9.20 4.37
N PHE A 234 -17.08 10.08 3.84
CA PHE A 234 -17.31 10.22 2.40
C PHE A 234 -16.01 10.51 1.62
N PHE A 235 -15.15 11.38 2.13
CA PHE A 235 -13.88 11.69 1.47
C PHE A 235 -12.89 10.52 1.50
N HIS A 236 -12.89 9.74 2.58
CA HIS A 236 -12.10 8.50 2.65
C HIS A 236 -12.63 7.46 1.67
N PHE A 237 -13.95 7.34 1.54
CA PHE A 237 -14.60 6.45 0.57
C PHE A 237 -14.23 6.81 -0.87
N VAL A 238 -14.32 8.10 -1.26
CA VAL A 238 -13.89 8.56 -2.59
C VAL A 238 -12.40 8.25 -2.83
N GLY A 239 -11.55 8.48 -1.83
CA GLY A 239 -10.13 8.10 -1.90
C GLY A 239 -9.95 6.60 -2.16
N SER A 240 -10.68 5.75 -1.45
CA SER A 240 -10.62 4.29 -1.64
C SER A 240 -11.10 3.85 -3.03
N ILE A 241 -12.12 4.51 -3.61
CA ILE A 241 -12.54 4.26 -5.00
C ILE A 241 -11.40 4.55 -5.95
N VAL A 242 -10.76 5.71 -5.81
CA VAL A 242 -9.64 6.10 -6.68
C VAL A 242 -8.49 5.11 -6.58
N ASP A 243 -8.09 4.74 -5.36
CA ASP A 243 -7.03 3.76 -5.13
C ASP A 243 -7.37 2.41 -5.78
N MET A 244 -8.63 1.97 -5.67
CA MET A 244 -9.10 0.72 -6.27
C MET A 244 -9.03 0.75 -7.80
N LEU A 245 -9.47 1.86 -8.41
CA LEU A 245 -9.43 2.04 -9.86
C LEU A 245 -7.99 2.00 -10.39
N PHE A 246 -7.00 2.51 -9.64
CA PHE A 246 -5.60 2.46 -10.05
C PHE A 246 -4.92 1.11 -9.81
N TRP A 247 -5.23 0.41 -8.69
CA TRP A 247 -4.43 -0.74 -8.28
C TRP A 247 -5.06 -2.10 -8.58
N ALA A 248 -6.38 -2.18 -8.68
CA ALA A 248 -7.09 -3.44 -8.90
C ALA A 248 -7.64 -3.58 -10.33
N THR A 249 -8.06 -2.47 -10.96
CA THR A 249 -8.80 -2.52 -12.21
C THR A 249 -7.96 -3.05 -13.36
N ASP A 250 -6.69 -2.68 -13.47
CA ASP A 250 -5.81 -3.18 -14.55
C ASP A 250 -5.75 -4.71 -14.55
N LYS A 251 -5.66 -5.35 -13.37
CA LYS A 251 -5.65 -6.81 -13.24
C LYS A 251 -6.99 -7.44 -13.64
N VAL A 252 -8.10 -6.77 -13.32
CA VAL A 252 -9.43 -7.25 -13.72
C VAL A 252 -9.60 -7.15 -15.21
N ILE A 253 -9.21 -6.03 -15.86
CA ILE A 253 -9.26 -5.85 -17.30
C ILE A 253 -8.37 -6.88 -18.03
N LEU A 254 -7.15 -7.11 -17.53
CA LEU A 254 -6.26 -8.14 -18.07
C LEU A 254 -6.86 -9.55 -17.95
N GLY A 255 -7.53 -9.84 -16.83
CA GLY A 255 -8.24 -11.11 -16.64
C GLY A 255 -9.48 -11.25 -17.53
N MET A 256 -10.13 -10.15 -17.90
CA MET A 256 -11.29 -10.15 -18.81
C MET A 256 -10.89 -10.29 -20.27
N LEU A 257 -9.83 -9.61 -20.73
CA LEU A 257 -9.50 -9.41 -22.13
C LEU A 257 -8.21 -10.11 -22.60
N ALA A 258 -7.36 -10.55 -21.68
CA ALA A 258 -6.08 -11.19 -22.01
C ALA A 258 -6.01 -12.62 -21.46
N SER A 259 -5.40 -12.80 -20.27
CA SER A 259 -5.27 -14.14 -19.63
C SER A 259 -4.88 -14.05 -18.15
N THR A 260 -5.00 -15.17 -17.44
CA THR A 260 -4.49 -15.33 -16.08
C THR A 260 -2.97 -15.14 -15.99
N VAL A 261 -2.22 -15.61 -17.01
CA VAL A 261 -0.77 -15.40 -17.12
C VAL A 261 -0.43 -13.91 -17.18
N ALA A 262 -1.19 -13.13 -17.97
CA ALA A 262 -1.01 -11.67 -18.04
C ALA A 262 -1.24 -11.02 -16.67
N VAL A 263 -2.25 -11.44 -15.94
CA VAL A 263 -2.50 -10.97 -14.55
C VAL A 263 -1.35 -11.33 -13.62
N ALA A 264 -0.79 -12.53 -13.74
CA ALA A 264 0.35 -12.98 -12.93
C ALA A 264 1.57 -12.08 -13.12
N VAL A 265 1.96 -11.86 -14.37
CA VAL A 265 3.11 -11.02 -14.75
C VAL A 265 2.89 -9.58 -14.28
N TYR A 266 1.70 -9.02 -14.50
CA TYR A 266 1.34 -7.67 -14.04
C TYR A 266 1.40 -7.54 -12.51
N ASN A 267 0.93 -8.54 -11.78
CA ASN A 267 0.96 -8.55 -10.31
C ASN A 267 2.40 -8.63 -9.76
N VAL A 268 3.27 -9.43 -10.37
CA VAL A 268 4.69 -9.50 -10.03
C VAL A 268 5.35 -8.12 -10.21
N GLY A 269 5.13 -7.46 -11.35
CA GLY A 269 5.63 -6.11 -11.61
C GLY A 269 5.11 -5.08 -10.59
N GLY A 270 3.81 -5.14 -10.24
CA GLY A 270 3.18 -4.27 -9.25
C GLY A 270 3.69 -4.44 -7.81
N THR A 271 4.26 -5.60 -7.47
CA THR A 271 4.82 -5.85 -6.13
C THR A 271 5.94 -4.85 -5.79
N PHE A 272 6.78 -4.50 -6.75
CA PHE A 272 7.89 -3.54 -6.54
C PHE A 272 7.39 -2.13 -6.23
N ASN A 273 6.29 -1.70 -6.86
CA ASN A 273 5.64 -0.42 -6.56
C ASN A 273 5.20 -0.33 -5.09
N SER A 274 4.63 -1.41 -4.57
CA SER A 274 4.17 -1.47 -3.18
C SER A 274 5.32 -1.30 -2.18
N ILE A 275 6.49 -1.87 -2.46
CA ILE A 275 7.70 -1.75 -1.63
C ILE A 275 8.17 -0.28 -1.60
N VAL A 276 8.26 0.37 -2.77
CA VAL A 276 8.70 1.77 -2.86
C VAL A 276 7.72 2.70 -2.15
N MET A 277 6.41 2.45 -2.29
CA MET A 277 5.36 3.20 -1.58
C MET A 277 5.48 3.09 -0.06
N GLN A 278 5.70 1.88 0.48
CA GLN A 278 5.87 1.67 1.92
C GLN A 278 7.08 2.42 2.48
N LEU A 279 8.22 2.40 1.76
CA LEU A 279 9.43 3.12 2.16
C LEU A 279 9.19 4.63 2.19
N SER A 280 8.59 5.20 1.14
CA SER A 280 8.26 6.63 1.10
C SER A 280 7.26 7.03 2.19
N GLY A 281 6.22 6.23 2.40
CA GLY A 281 5.20 6.44 3.43
C GLY A 281 5.79 6.47 4.84
N SER A 282 6.78 5.62 5.12
CA SER A 282 7.46 5.57 6.41
C SER A 282 8.21 6.87 6.73
N ILE A 283 8.82 7.51 5.73
CA ILE A 283 9.52 8.79 5.89
C ILE A 283 8.52 9.93 6.11
N SER A 284 7.49 9.99 5.27
CA SER A 284 6.51 11.10 5.31
C SER A 284 5.64 11.07 6.54
N GLY A 285 5.27 9.87 7.02
CA GLY A 285 4.36 9.70 8.15
C GLY A 285 4.87 10.33 9.46
N VAL A 286 6.18 10.32 9.66
CA VAL A 286 6.81 10.94 10.85
C VAL A 286 6.65 12.48 10.86
N LEU A 287 6.46 13.09 9.69
CA LEU A 287 6.40 14.55 9.55
C LEU A 287 4.98 15.12 9.65
N VAL A 288 3.95 14.29 9.59
CA VAL A 288 2.55 14.72 9.62
C VAL A 288 2.22 15.61 10.82
N PRO A 289 2.61 15.29 12.08
CA PRO A 289 2.31 16.16 13.23
C PRO A 289 2.96 17.53 13.10
N ARG A 290 4.20 17.60 12.60
CA ARG A 290 4.93 18.85 12.38
C ARG A 290 4.24 19.72 11.33
N ILE A 291 3.83 19.13 10.19
CA ILE A 291 3.13 19.82 9.11
C ILE A 291 1.79 20.38 9.62
N THR A 292 1.04 19.58 10.37
CA THR A 292 -0.23 20.01 10.97
C THR A 292 -0.01 21.20 11.92
N GLY A 293 1.04 21.15 12.75
CA GLY A 293 1.42 22.26 13.63
C GLY A 293 1.72 23.54 12.85
N MET A 294 2.52 23.45 11.78
CA MET A 294 2.87 24.59 10.92
C MET A 294 1.64 25.22 10.26
N VAL A 295 0.65 24.40 9.84
CA VAL A 295 -0.60 24.92 9.26
C VAL A 295 -1.44 25.65 10.32
N ILE A 296 -1.56 25.10 11.53
CA ILE A 296 -2.32 25.70 12.64
C ILE A 296 -1.70 27.05 13.09
N THR A 297 -0.36 27.12 13.13
CA THR A 297 0.36 28.35 13.51
C THR A 297 0.51 29.36 12.40
N ASN A 298 -0.10 29.11 11.21
CA ASN A 298 -0.02 29.98 10.03
C ASN A 298 1.43 30.39 9.69
N THR A 299 2.37 29.45 9.73
CA THR A 299 3.78 29.71 9.36
C THR A 299 3.87 30.23 7.93
N PRO A 300 4.91 31.04 7.58
CA PRO A 300 5.11 31.56 6.23
C PRO A 300 5.21 30.44 5.17
N LYS A 301 4.71 30.70 3.96
CA LYS A 301 4.71 29.75 2.83
C LYS A 301 6.13 29.32 2.42
N GLU A 302 7.11 30.17 2.65
CA GLU A 302 8.53 29.91 2.42
C GLU A 302 9.05 28.76 3.28
N GLU A 303 8.60 28.66 4.52
CA GLU A 303 8.93 27.54 5.41
C GLU A 303 8.29 26.23 4.95
N TRP A 304 7.04 26.28 4.46
CA TRP A 304 6.40 25.11 3.87
C TRP A 304 7.13 24.61 2.64
N SER A 305 7.51 25.55 1.74
CA SER A 305 8.28 25.22 0.55
C SER A 305 9.67 24.67 0.90
N SER A 306 10.32 25.24 1.90
CA SER A 306 11.62 24.76 2.40
C SER A 306 11.52 23.34 2.97
N LEU A 307 10.48 23.05 3.78
CA LEU A 307 10.24 21.69 4.31
C LEU A 307 9.91 20.71 3.19
N PHE A 308 9.04 21.12 2.24
CA PHE A 308 8.64 20.32 1.09
C PHE A 308 9.86 19.93 0.23
N ILE A 309 10.73 20.87 -0.09
CA ILE A 309 11.97 20.63 -0.86
C ILE A 309 12.90 19.72 -0.08
N ARG A 310 13.13 19.99 1.21
CA ARG A 310 14.04 19.21 2.06
C ARG A 310 13.64 17.75 2.15
N VAL A 311 12.37 17.48 2.41
CA VAL A 311 11.86 16.12 2.53
C VAL A 311 11.84 15.42 1.19
N GLY A 312 11.41 16.12 0.13
CA GLY A 312 11.42 15.58 -1.22
C GLY A 312 12.82 15.18 -1.69
N ARG A 313 13.85 15.96 -1.37
CA ARG A 313 15.26 15.61 -1.62
C ARG A 313 15.71 14.36 -0.87
N LEU A 314 15.35 14.24 0.43
CA LEU A 314 15.65 13.05 1.22
C LEU A 314 14.95 11.80 0.67
N GLN A 315 13.69 11.92 0.26
CA GLN A 315 12.97 10.84 -0.39
C GLN A 315 13.59 10.47 -1.74
N PHE A 316 14.00 11.48 -2.53
CA PHE A 316 14.65 11.25 -3.81
C PHE A 316 16.00 10.52 -3.70
N LEU A 317 16.78 10.74 -2.62
CA LEU A 317 18.01 9.98 -2.37
C LEU A 317 17.75 8.46 -2.33
N ILE A 318 16.66 8.05 -1.70
CA ILE A 318 16.32 6.63 -1.53
C ILE A 318 15.60 6.09 -2.78
N ILE A 319 14.57 6.81 -3.25
CA ILE A 319 13.76 6.39 -4.39
C ILE A 319 14.60 6.38 -5.67
N GLY A 320 15.46 7.39 -5.86
CA GLY A 320 16.39 7.46 -6.99
C GLY A 320 17.36 6.28 -7.05
N LEU A 321 17.89 5.82 -5.90
CA LEU A 321 18.69 4.60 -5.83
C LEU A 321 17.88 3.36 -6.25
N ILE A 322 16.66 3.22 -5.70
CA ILE A 322 15.83 2.04 -5.98
C ILE A 322 15.45 1.99 -7.46
N VAL A 323 14.98 3.12 -8.01
CA VAL A 323 14.52 3.16 -9.41
C VAL A 323 15.66 3.00 -10.39
N SER A 324 16.78 3.69 -10.18
CA SER A 324 17.96 3.54 -11.06
C SER A 324 18.58 2.14 -10.93
N GLY A 325 18.70 1.62 -9.71
CA GLY A 325 19.19 0.26 -9.45
C GLY A 325 18.27 -0.81 -10.05
N PHE A 326 16.94 -0.67 -9.88
CA PHE A 326 15.99 -1.60 -10.47
C PHE A 326 16.00 -1.53 -12.01
N SER A 327 16.19 -0.37 -12.60
CA SER A 327 16.31 -0.24 -14.06
C SER A 327 17.54 -0.99 -14.61
N VAL A 328 18.62 -1.07 -13.83
CA VAL A 328 19.85 -1.79 -14.23
C VAL A 328 19.76 -3.28 -13.94
N PHE A 329 19.35 -3.64 -12.73
CA PHE A 329 19.41 -5.01 -12.22
C PHE A 329 18.07 -5.72 -12.20
N GLY A 330 16.96 -5.01 -12.43
CA GLY A 330 15.60 -5.54 -12.21
C GLY A 330 15.25 -6.73 -13.09
N ARG A 331 15.76 -6.79 -14.32
CA ARG A 331 15.53 -7.95 -15.20
C ARG A 331 16.20 -9.20 -14.64
N VAL A 332 17.48 -9.11 -14.31
CA VAL A 332 18.22 -10.22 -13.67
C VAL A 332 17.59 -10.61 -12.33
N PHE A 333 17.16 -9.60 -11.56
CA PHE A 333 16.49 -9.85 -10.30
C PHE A 333 15.18 -10.64 -10.48
N ILE A 334 14.34 -10.28 -11.42
CA ILE A 334 13.08 -10.97 -11.69
C ILE A 334 13.34 -12.41 -12.17
N ASP A 335 14.33 -12.59 -13.04
CA ASP A 335 14.70 -13.92 -13.54
C ASP A 335 15.17 -14.84 -12.39
N LEU A 336 15.98 -14.32 -11.46
CA LEU A 336 16.45 -15.07 -10.30
C LEU A 336 15.37 -15.27 -9.23
N TRP A 337 14.46 -14.31 -9.07
CA TRP A 337 13.49 -14.29 -7.98
C TRP A 337 12.16 -14.95 -8.35
N ALA A 338 11.61 -14.63 -9.52
CA ALA A 338 10.31 -15.15 -9.99
C ALA A 338 10.46 -16.19 -11.09
N GLY A 339 11.60 -16.24 -11.74
CA GLY A 339 11.89 -17.08 -12.89
C GLY A 339 11.71 -16.38 -14.23
N PRO A 340 12.33 -16.92 -15.31
CA PRO A 340 12.36 -16.31 -16.64
C PRO A 340 10.97 -16.17 -17.28
N ALA A 341 10.00 -16.96 -16.84
CA ALA A 341 8.62 -16.88 -17.28
C ALA A 341 7.94 -15.54 -16.90
N TYR A 342 8.51 -14.78 -15.98
CA TYR A 342 8.02 -13.46 -15.54
C TYR A 342 8.85 -12.28 -16.06
N ALA A 343 9.69 -12.47 -17.09
CA ALA A 343 10.60 -11.45 -17.60
C ALA A 343 9.89 -10.11 -17.98
N ASP A 344 8.67 -10.19 -18.53
CA ASP A 344 7.89 -9.01 -18.89
C ASP A 344 7.39 -8.18 -17.70
N ALA A 345 7.42 -8.74 -16.47
CA ALA A 345 7.12 -8.00 -15.25
C ALA A 345 8.12 -6.84 -15.02
N PHE A 346 9.33 -6.92 -15.59
CA PHE A 346 10.29 -5.84 -15.58
C PHE A 346 9.73 -4.56 -16.22
N TRP A 347 9.13 -4.68 -17.40
CA TRP A 347 8.58 -3.53 -18.10
C TRP A 347 7.37 -2.94 -17.36
N VAL A 348 6.51 -3.81 -16.81
CA VAL A 348 5.40 -3.35 -15.94
C VAL A 348 5.92 -2.56 -14.76
N ALA A 349 6.93 -3.10 -14.05
CA ALA A 349 7.52 -2.43 -12.89
C ALA A 349 8.14 -1.08 -13.27
N VAL A 350 8.95 -1.02 -14.33
CA VAL A 350 9.61 0.20 -14.77
C VAL A 350 8.59 1.26 -15.18
N LEU A 351 7.63 0.91 -16.06
CA LEU A 351 6.63 1.84 -16.57
C LEU A 351 5.74 2.43 -15.47
N THR A 352 5.46 1.67 -14.43
CA THR A 352 4.62 2.14 -13.33
C THR A 352 5.43 2.80 -12.21
N MET A 353 6.66 2.36 -11.93
CA MET A 353 7.51 2.88 -10.86
C MET A 353 8.06 4.29 -11.16
N PHE A 354 8.47 4.56 -12.41
CA PHE A 354 9.00 5.89 -12.77
C PHE A 354 8.02 7.03 -12.49
N PRO A 355 6.77 7.01 -13.01
CA PRO A 355 5.82 8.08 -12.71
C PRO A 355 5.39 8.08 -11.25
N LEU A 356 5.39 6.93 -10.57
CA LEU A 356 5.08 6.83 -9.15
C LEU A 356 6.11 7.56 -8.26
N CYS A 357 7.35 7.76 -8.72
CA CYS A 357 8.34 8.55 -8.00
C CYS A 357 7.85 9.97 -7.73
N ILE A 358 7.09 10.59 -8.65
CA ILE A 358 6.60 11.96 -8.52
C ILE A 358 5.76 12.14 -7.25
N PRO A 359 4.64 11.43 -7.04
CA PRO A 359 3.87 11.58 -5.81
C PRO A 359 4.64 11.16 -4.56
N LEU A 360 5.55 10.19 -4.66
CA LEU A 360 6.30 9.72 -3.51
C LEU A 360 7.27 10.77 -2.97
N ILE A 361 8.00 11.46 -3.84
CA ILE A 361 8.88 12.57 -3.42
C ILE A 361 8.10 13.83 -3.01
N GLN A 362 6.82 13.91 -3.37
CA GLN A 362 5.92 15.02 -3.05
C GLN A 362 4.91 14.70 -1.93
N ASN A 363 5.05 13.58 -1.22
CA ASN A 363 4.13 13.15 -0.16
C ASN A 363 3.90 14.22 0.94
N THR A 364 4.91 15.05 1.21
CA THR A 364 4.80 16.20 2.13
C THR A 364 3.79 17.23 1.62
N GLY A 365 3.74 17.48 0.31
CA GLY A 365 2.77 18.39 -0.32
C GLY A 365 1.33 17.89 -0.12
N LEU A 366 1.12 16.58 -0.25
CA LEU A 366 -0.17 15.97 0.06
C LEU A 366 -0.58 16.19 1.52
N SER A 367 0.36 16.01 2.46
CA SER A 367 0.10 16.25 3.89
C SER A 367 -0.28 17.70 4.17
N ILE A 368 0.34 18.69 3.47
CA ILE A 368 -0.01 20.10 3.54
C ILE A 368 -1.44 20.34 3.02
N VAL A 369 -1.81 19.78 1.87
CA VAL A 369 -3.17 19.90 1.30
C VAL A 369 -4.23 19.35 2.25
N VAL A 370 -3.95 18.18 2.87
CA VAL A 370 -4.86 17.57 3.85
C VAL A 370 -4.99 18.45 5.10
N ALA A 371 -3.89 18.95 5.63
CA ALA A 371 -3.88 19.83 6.81
C ALA A 371 -4.63 21.14 6.56
N GLN A 372 -4.57 21.70 5.32
CA GLN A 372 -5.32 22.89 4.89
C GLN A 372 -6.81 22.59 4.58
N ASN A 373 -7.27 21.35 4.68
CA ASN A 373 -8.61 20.92 4.27
C ASN A 373 -8.94 21.21 2.79
N LYS A 374 -7.94 21.24 1.91
CA LYS A 374 -8.06 21.55 0.47
C LYS A 374 -8.03 20.29 -0.42
N HIS A 375 -8.45 19.13 0.09
CA HIS A 375 -8.33 17.86 -0.61
C HIS A 375 -9.40 17.60 -1.68
N ARG A 376 -10.48 18.43 -1.76
CA ARG A 376 -11.59 18.26 -2.72
C ARG A 376 -11.12 18.22 -4.18
N PHE A 377 -10.28 19.17 -4.58
CA PHE A 377 -9.77 19.24 -5.94
C PHE A 377 -9.01 17.96 -6.32
N ARG A 378 -8.10 17.52 -5.44
CA ARG A 378 -7.36 16.28 -5.65
C ARG A 378 -8.28 15.08 -5.86
N SER A 379 -9.29 14.92 -5.02
CA SER A 379 -10.23 13.78 -5.11
C SER A 379 -10.97 13.78 -6.44
N ILE A 380 -11.42 14.94 -6.93
CA ILE A 380 -12.13 15.06 -8.21
C ILE A 380 -11.20 14.78 -9.38
N VAL A 381 -10.03 15.41 -9.41
CA VAL A 381 -9.05 15.22 -10.52
C VAL A 381 -8.60 13.76 -10.58
N TYR A 382 -8.32 13.15 -9.43
CA TYR A 382 -7.90 11.75 -9.41
C TYR A 382 -8.99 10.80 -9.84
N LEU A 383 -10.25 11.08 -9.48
CA LEU A 383 -11.38 10.27 -9.94
C LEU A 383 -11.53 10.36 -11.48
N ILE A 384 -11.43 11.56 -12.05
CA ILE A 384 -11.50 11.75 -13.52
C ILE A 384 -10.36 10.97 -14.21
N ILE A 385 -9.14 11.10 -13.71
CA ILE A 385 -7.97 10.43 -14.27
C ILE A 385 -8.05 8.93 -14.10
N ALA A 386 -8.55 8.44 -12.95
CA ALA A 386 -8.76 7.02 -12.72
C ALA A 386 -9.79 6.42 -13.70
N ILE A 387 -10.90 7.13 -13.94
CA ILE A 387 -11.90 6.71 -14.92
C ILE A 387 -11.29 6.72 -16.34
N ALA A 388 -10.53 7.76 -16.70
CA ALA A 388 -9.85 7.83 -17.98
C ALA A 388 -8.82 6.68 -18.13
N ASN A 389 -8.10 6.32 -17.04
CA ASN A 389 -7.21 5.17 -17.01
C ASN A 389 -7.95 3.87 -17.29
N VAL A 390 -9.06 3.62 -16.64
CA VAL A 390 -9.88 2.40 -16.83
C VAL A 390 -10.34 2.29 -18.27
N ILE A 391 -10.87 3.39 -18.84
CA ILE A 391 -11.34 3.42 -20.23
C ILE A 391 -10.18 3.17 -21.21
N SER A 392 -9.06 3.86 -21.05
CA SER A 392 -7.90 3.70 -21.92
C SER A 392 -7.29 2.30 -21.80
N THR A 393 -7.20 1.73 -20.58
CA THR A 393 -6.72 0.36 -20.37
C THR A 393 -7.64 -0.65 -21.06
N TYR A 394 -8.96 -0.51 -20.94
CA TYR A 394 -9.93 -1.39 -21.59
C TYR A 394 -9.79 -1.37 -23.13
N LEU A 395 -9.55 -0.19 -23.71
CA LEU A 395 -9.38 -0.03 -25.17
C LEU A 395 -8.02 -0.50 -25.68
N ILE A 396 -6.95 -0.38 -24.89
CA ILE A 396 -5.57 -0.61 -25.33
C ILE A 396 -5.11 -2.06 -25.05
N VAL A 397 -5.59 -2.68 -23.99
CA VAL A 397 -5.20 -4.06 -23.61
C VAL A 397 -5.39 -5.08 -24.75
N PRO A 398 -6.45 -5.07 -25.57
CA PRO A 398 -6.58 -6.01 -26.68
C PRO A 398 -5.45 -5.92 -27.73
N TYR A 399 -4.77 -4.78 -27.83
CA TYR A 399 -3.71 -4.54 -28.83
C TYR A 399 -2.30 -4.67 -28.23
N LEU A 400 -2.08 -4.17 -27.02
CA LEU A 400 -0.76 -4.09 -26.39
C LEU A 400 -0.62 -4.95 -25.13
N GLY A 401 -1.67 -5.69 -24.75
CA GLY A 401 -1.64 -6.60 -23.60
C GLY A 401 -1.17 -5.93 -22.30
N ILE A 402 -0.26 -6.60 -21.60
CA ILE A 402 0.29 -6.19 -20.31
C ILE A 402 0.98 -4.82 -20.38
N ILE A 403 1.74 -4.59 -21.46
CA ILE A 403 2.47 -3.33 -21.67
C ILE A 403 1.49 -2.17 -21.87
N GLY A 404 0.37 -2.42 -22.57
CA GLY A 404 -0.71 -1.45 -22.75
C GLY A 404 -1.30 -0.98 -21.44
N ALA A 405 -1.62 -1.90 -20.54
CA ALA A 405 -2.12 -1.57 -19.18
C ALA A 405 -1.10 -0.72 -18.40
N ALA A 406 0.18 -1.11 -18.41
CA ALA A 406 1.23 -0.38 -17.73
C ALA A 406 1.46 1.03 -18.31
N LEU A 407 1.37 1.19 -19.63
CA LEU A 407 1.47 2.49 -20.29
C LEU A 407 0.31 3.41 -19.94
N CYS A 408 -0.94 2.90 -19.94
CA CYS A 408 -2.10 3.69 -19.50
C CYS A 408 -1.95 4.19 -18.09
N SER A 409 -1.51 3.34 -17.16
CA SER A 409 -1.22 3.71 -15.79
C SER A 409 -0.06 4.72 -15.70
N CYS A 410 1.00 4.56 -16.49
CA CYS A 410 2.11 5.52 -16.59
C CYS A 410 1.62 6.92 -16.98
N VAL A 411 0.87 7.02 -18.07
CA VAL A 411 0.33 8.29 -18.58
C VAL A 411 -0.61 8.92 -17.55
N SER A 412 -1.47 8.13 -16.93
CA SER A 412 -2.42 8.58 -15.91
C SER A 412 -1.71 9.17 -14.69
N TYR A 413 -0.62 8.54 -14.22
CA TYR A 413 0.21 9.08 -13.13
C TYR A 413 0.91 10.38 -13.55
N LEU A 414 1.45 10.46 -14.76
CA LEU A 414 2.10 11.67 -15.25
C LEU A 414 1.12 12.83 -15.36
N LEU A 415 -0.08 12.60 -15.88
CA LEU A 415 -1.12 13.64 -15.99
C LEU A 415 -1.65 14.04 -14.60
N GLY A 416 -1.96 13.07 -13.72
CA GLY A 416 -2.51 13.33 -12.40
C GLY A 416 -1.52 13.94 -11.44
N GLN A 417 -0.40 13.26 -11.25
CA GLN A 417 0.60 13.64 -10.25
C GLN A 417 1.65 14.58 -10.82
N GLY A 418 2.08 14.32 -12.06
CA GLY A 418 3.10 15.14 -12.72
C GLY A 418 2.57 16.50 -13.11
N LEU A 419 1.39 16.60 -13.70
CA LEU A 419 0.85 17.85 -14.21
C LEU A 419 -0.18 18.48 -13.24
N ALA A 420 -1.33 17.83 -13.03
CA ALA A 420 -2.45 18.46 -12.32
C ALA A 420 -2.11 18.79 -10.87
N MET A 421 -1.45 17.90 -10.12
CA MET A 421 -1.08 18.18 -8.73
C MET A 421 0.05 19.21 -8.61
N ASN A 422 1.03 19.22 -9.50
CA ASN A 422 2.06 20.26 -9.47
C ASN A 422 1.48 21.64 -9.74
N LEU A 423 0.53 21.78 -10.68
CA LEU A 423 -0.20 23.03 -10.90
C LEU A 423 -1.02 23.44 -9.66
N TYR A 424 -1.64 22.46 -8.99
CA TYR A 424 -2.41 22.72 -7.79
C TYR A 424 -1.52 23.16 -6.61
N TYR A 425 -0.40 22.50 -6.40
CA TYR A 425 0.59 22.87 -5.39
C TYR A 425 1.11 24.29 -5.63
N TYR A 426 1.42 24.64 -6.87
CA TYR A 426 1.92 25.97 -7.22
C TYR A 426 0.86 27.04 -7.03
N LYS A 427 -0.34 26.89 -7.65
CA LYS A 427 -1.35 27.94 -7.70
C LYS A 427 -2.18 28.07 -6.41
N VAL A 428 -2.50 26.95 -5.73
CA VAL A 428 -3.48 26.93 -4.63
C VAL A 428 -2.83 26.81 -3.27
N THR A 429 -1.79 25.98 -3.12
CA THR A 429 -1.08 25.86 -1.84
C THR A 429 0.05 26.88 -1.70
N GLY A 430 0.54 27.43 -2.83
CA GLY A 430 1.62 28.40 -2.86
C GLY A 430 3.00 27.79 -2.60
N LEU A 431 3.17 26.48 -2.89
CA LEU A 431 4.46 25.81 -2.81
C LEU A 431 5.34 26.20 -4.02
N ASP A 432 6.63 26.40 -3.78
CA ASP A 432 7.61 26.74 -4.81
C ASP A 432 8.00 25.48 -5.63
N ILE A 433 7.14 25.11 -6.56
CA ILE A 433 7.31 23.94 -7.43
C ILE A 433 8.50 24.08 -8.40
N PRO A 434 8.74 25.25 -9.04
CA PRO A 434 9.92 25.42 -9.89
C PRO A 434 11.22 25.17 -9.13
N ARG A 435 11.36 25.72 -7.92
CA ARG A 435 12.53 25.49 -7.06
C ARG A 435 12.64 24.04 -6.60
N PHE A 436 11.52 23.39 -6.33
CA PHE A 436 11.50 21.95 -5.99
C PHE A 436 12.08 21.12 -7.14
N TRP A 437 11.53 21.26 -8.35
CA TRP A 437 12.00 20.48 -9.50
C TRP A 437 13.43 20.84 -9.91
N GLY A 438 13.82 22.11 -9.81
CA GLY A 438 15.21 22.51 -10.04
C GLY A 438 16.21 21.80 -9.10
N ASN A 439 15.83 21.57 -7.85
CA ASN A 439 16.62 20.79 -6.90
C ASN A 439 16.61 19.29 -7.23
N ILE A 440 15.46 18.70 -7.53
CA ILE A 440 15.34 17.29 -7.85
C ILE A 440 16.06 16.93 -9.16
N LEU A 441 15.88 17.71 -10.21
CA LEU A 441 16.52 17.47 -11.51
C LEU A 441 18.05 17.52 -11.44
N ARG A 442 18.61 18.46 -10.66
CA ARG A 442 20.07 18.47 -10.41
C ARG A 442 20.54 17.20 -9.72
N MET A 443 19.77 16.68 -8.76
CA MET A 443 20.09 15.41 -8.12
C MET A 443 19.90 14.22 -9.06
N ALA A 444 18.94 14.28 -9.99
CA ALA A 444 18.60 13.20 -10.91
C ALA A 444 19.68 12.91 -11.95
N ILE A 445 20.63 13.85 -12.16
CA ILE A 445 21.78 13.65 -13.06
C ILE A 445 22.61 12.42 -12.63
N ILE A 446 22.80 12.22 -11.33
CA ILE A 446 23.60 11.10 -10.81
C ILE A 446 22.92 9.75 -11.03
N PRO A 447 21.69 9.50 -10.52
CA PRO A 447 21.01 8.24 -10.79
C PRO A 447 20.76 8.00 -12.29
N GLY A 448 20.51 9.06 -13.08
CA GLY A 448 20.36 8.95 -14.53
C GLY A 448 21.66 8.52 -15.21
N GLY A 449 22.78 9.16 -14.90
CA GLY A 449 24.09 8.78 -15.42
C GLY A 449 24.53 7.37 -14.99
N MET A 450 24.28 7.02 -13.73
CA MET A 450 24.55 5.68 -13.23
C MET A 450 23.66 4.60 -13.88
N MET A 451 22.40 4.93 -14.18
CA MET A 451 21.51 4.02 -14.91
C MET A 451 22.05 3.74 -16.31
N VAL A 452 22.46 4.79 -17.06
CA VAL A 452 23.03 4.62 -18.40
C VAL A 452 24.32 3.83 -18.35
N ALA A 453 25.25 4.17 -17.45
CA ALA A 453 26.50 3.45 -17.26
C ALA A 453 26.26 1.99 -16.83
N GLY A 454 25.35 1.75 -15.89
CA GLY A 454 24.97 0.42 -15.44
C GLY A 454 24.38 -0.44 -16.55
N LEU A 455 23.47 0.10 -17.36
CA LEU A 455 22.91 -0.60 -18.51
C LEU A 455 23.98 -0.92 -19.57
N PHE A 456 24.96 -0.04 -19.76
CA PHE A 456 26.09 -0.33 -20.63
C PHE A 456 26.96 -1.48 -20.09
N VAL A 457 27.28 -1.46 -18.79
CA VAL A 457 28.05 -2.53 -18.13
C VAL A 457 27.31 -3.87 -18.20
N MET A 458 26.01 -3.88 -17.99
CA MET A 458 25.18 -5.11 -18.06
C MET A 458 25.08 -5.72 -19.46
N ARG A 459 25.50 -5.02 -20.51
CA ARG A 459 25.64 -5.63 -21.85
C ARG A 459 26.87 -6.52 -21.98
N HIS A 460 27.86 -6.34 -21.11
CA HIS A 460 29.13 -7.05 -21.15
C HIS A 460 29.33 -8.03 -20.01
N ILE A 461 28.51 -7.94 -18.97
CA ILE A 461 28.60 -8.79 -17.77
C ILE A 461 27.27 -9.50 -17.58
N THR A 462 27.30 -10.82 -17.50
CA THR A 462 26.15 -11.66 -17.11
C THR A 462 26.21 -11.92 -15.61
N LEU A 463 25.08 -11.79 -14.93
CA LEU A 463 24.94 -12.04 -13.50
C LEU A 463 24.03 -13.28 -13.31
N ASP A 464 24.63 -14.47 -13.34
CA ASP A 464 23.88 -15.72 -13.40
C ASP A 464 23.62 -16.32 -12.01
N SER A 465 24.10 -15.69 -10.93
CA SER A 465 23.91 -16.18 -9.57
C SER A 465 23.54 -15.08 -8.59
N TRP A 466 22.87 -15.47 -7.48
CA TRP A 466 22.57 -14.55 -6.39
C TRP A 466 23.80 -13.85 -5.81
N LEU A 467 24.96 -14.53 -5.79
CA LEU A 467 26.20 -13.94 -5.27
C LEU A 467 26.68 -12.79 -6.16
N THR A 468 26.80 -13.04 -7.47
CA THR A 468 27.24 -12.04 -8.46
C THR A 468 26.26 -10.87 -8.54
N PHE A 469 24.97 -11.15 -8.47
CA PHE A 469 23.91 -10.14 -8.38
C PHE A 469 24.07 -9.24 -7.15
N LEU A 470 24.21 -9.83 -5.95
CA LEU A 470 24.35 -9.07 -4.69
C LEU A 470 25.62 -8.23 -4.70
N LEU A 471 26.76 -8.76 -5.20
CA LEU A 471 27.99 -8.00 -5.35
C LEU A 471 27.79 -6.80 -6.30
N GLY A 472 27.10 -6.99 -7.41
CA GLY A 472 26.75 -5.91 -8.34
C GLY A 472 25.90 -4.82 -7.68
N VAL A 473 24.84 -5.21 -6.96
CA VAL A 473 23.95 -4.28 -6.25
C VAL A 473 24.70 -3.53 -5.14
N VAL A 474 25.55 -4.20 -4.35
CA VAL A 474 26.36 -3.55 -3.30
C VAL A 474 27.33 -2.56 -3.91
N THR A 475 28.02 -2.93 -4.98
CA THR A 475 28.96 -2.05 -5.69
C THR A 475 28.23 -0.82 -6.25
N TYR A 476 27.11 -1.04 -6.93
CA TYR A 476 26.26 0.05 -7.46
C TYR A 476 25.79 1.00 -6.35
N THR A 477 25.28 0.45 -5.25
CA THR A 477 24.83 1.21 -4.09
C THR A 477 25.96 2.01 -3.46
N GLY A 478 27.16 1.43 -3.34
CA GLY A 478 28.36 2.11 -2.82
C GLY A 478 28.77 3.29 -3.71
N ILE A 479 28.83 3.08 -5.02
CA ILE A 479 29.15 4.13 -5.99
C ILE A 479 28.09 5.23 -5.98
N TYR A 480 26.80 4.85 -5.95
CA TYR A 480 25.68 5.79 -5.85
C TYR A 480 25.81 6.66 -4.59
N ALA A 481 25.99 6.03 -3.44
CA ALA A 481 26.11 6.73 -2.17
C ALA A 481 27.30 7.71 -2.17
N LEU A 482 28.43 7.30 -2.74
CA LEU A 482 29.63 8.14 -2.87
C LEU A 482 29.37 9.35 -3.77
N LEU A 483 28.82 9.12 -4.97
CA LEU A 483 28.55 10.20 -5.93
C LEU A 483 27.50 11.18 -5.39
N MET A 484 26.42 10.67 -4.80
CA MET A 484 25.39 11.52 -4.18
C MET A 484 25.97 12.33 -3.02
N TYR A 485 26.80 11.72 -2.17
CA TYR A 485 27.46 12.42 -1.06
C TYR A 485 28.42 13.52 -1.54
N CYS A 486 29.21 13.27 -2.58
CA CYS A 486 30.18 14.24 -3.08
C CYS A 486 29.52 15.39 -3.85
N PHE A 487 28.57 15.10 -4.74
CA PHE A 487 28.11 16.05 -5.76
C PHE A 487 26.66 16.55 -5.56
N ALA A 488 25.75 15.78 -4.94
CA ALA A 488 24.33 16.13 -4.86
C ALA A 488 23.86 16.55 -3.49
N MET A 489 24.41 15.97 -2.41
CA MET A 489 23.97 16.24 -1.05
C MET A 489 24.38 17.62 -0.56
N ASN A 490 23.47 18.35 0.04
CA ASN A 490 23.73 19.59 0.75
C ASN A 490 24.27 19.33 2.17
N ASN A 491 24.72 20.39 2.86
CA ASN A 491 25.30 20.27 4.21
C ASN A 491 24.34 19.65 5.24
N TYR A 492 23.07 19.95 5.14
CA TYR A 492 22.05 19.36 6.03
C TYR A 492 21.92 17.86 5.85
N GLU A 493 21.87 17.39 4.60
CA GLU A 493 21.78 15.96 4.25
C GLU A 493 23.07 15.21 4.66
N LYS A 494 24.23 15.83 4.44
CA LYS A 494 25.53 15.30 4.91
C LYS A 494 25.58 15.19 6.45
N ASP A 495 25.00 16.14 7.16
CA ASP A 495 24.96 16.14 8.63
C ASP A 495 24.08 15.01 9.20
N ILE A 496 23.02 14.63 8.50
CA ILE A 496 22.17 13.49 8.90
C ILE A 496 22.99 12.20 8.94
N ILE A 497 23.95 12.04 8.05
CA ILE A 497 24.85 10.88 7.99
C ILE A 497 26.04 11.04 8.96
N ARG A 498 26.68 12.21 8.98
CA ARG A 498 27.89 12.46 9.78
C ARG A 498 27.66 12.38 11.29
N LYS A 499 26.54 12.92 11.79
CA LYS A 499 26.27 12.99 13.23
C LYS A 499 26.14 11.59 13.88
N PRO A 500 25.35 10.63 13.36
CA PRO A 500 25.31 9.27 13.87
C PRO A 500 26.64 8.54 13.77
N VAL A 501 27.34 8.66 12.62
CA VAL A 501 28.64 8.01 12.42
C VAL A 501 29.68 8.51 13.44
N LYS A 502 29.77 9.82 13.66
CA LYS A 502 30.65 10.40 14.69
C LYS A 502 30.30 9.90 16.10
N LYS A 503 29.01 9.73 16.41
CA LYS A 503 28.57 9.24 17.71
C LYS A 503 28.91 7.77 17.93
N ILE A 504 28.82 6.95 16.89
CA ILE A 504 29.21 5.53 16.92
C ILE A 504 30.74 5.42 17.06
N LEU A 505 31.49 6.10 16.21
CA LEU A 505 32.96 6.10 16.27
C LEU A 505 33.50 6.65 17.59
N GLY A 506 32.84 7.65 18.18
CA GLY A 506 33.19 8.18 19.50
C GLY A 506 32.90 7.21 20.67
N ARG A 507 31.98 6.21 20.47
CA ARG A 507 31.77 5.13 21.45
C ARG A 507 32.79 4.01 21.36
N PHE A 508 33.38 3.77 20.17
CA PHE A 508 34.44 2.78 20.00
C PHE A 508 35.84 3.32 20.39
N ARG A 509 35.96 4.64 20.64
CA ARG A 509 37.21 5.27 21.12
C ARG A 509 37.26 5.47 22.66
N ARG A 510 36.20 5.09 23.35
CA ARG A 510 36.14 4.99 24.81
C ARG A 510 36.06 3.51 25.20
#